data_6e1d82ccc28caecca4287868488593fe
#
_entry.id   6e1d82ccc28caecca4287868488593fe
#
_cell.length_a   1.000
_cell.length_b   1.000
_cell.length_c   1.000
_cell.angle_alpha   90.00
_cell.angle_beta   90.00
_cell.angle_gamma   90.00
#
_symmetry.space_group_name_H-M   'P 1'
#
loop_
_entity.id
_entity.type
_entity.pdbx_description
1 polymer ?
#
loop_
_entity_poly.entity_id
_entity_poly.type
_entity_poly.pdbx_seq_one_letter_code
_entity_poly.pdbx_strand_id
1 'polypeptide(L)'
;MQLIDISQGWSEGMPSYDAPWYPEFHIRRAMTPATDPSGIGRTFSNLDIFPHNGTHVESGYHFFEDREKIDEVPLSTFVGRAVVADLSHKRDLDPVTGEDLEKAVRDVWQEGDRLLIRTDHPDRYLGREDYWDKPPYLTVSAAEWMAENGTTLVGMDCITERPDDRSGQVHRALLAAGIPILENIQNLGRITNPVVQLMALPIKIADVEAAPSRAVVFDGWPF
;
A
#
# COMPACT_ATOMS: atom_id res chain seq x y z
N MET A 1 -22.76 7.47 -2.21
CA MET A 1 -21.63 6.84 -1.47
C MET A 1 -21.41 5.45 -2.05
N GLN A 2 -20.19 5.16 -2.47
CA GLN A 2 -19.76 3.86 -2.98
C GLN A 2 -18.59 3.35 -2.13
N LEU A 3 -18.62 2.07 -1.73
CA LEU A 3 -17.48 1.40 -1.11
C LEU A 3 -16.65 0.75 -2.22
N ILE A 4 -15.38 1.11 -2.31
CA ILE A 4 -14.43 0.58 -3.30
C ILE A 4 -13.32 -0.15 -2.55
N ASP A 5 -13.13 -1.42 -2.89
CA ASP A 5 -11.98 -2.20 -2.44
C ASP A 5 -10.77 -1.85 -3.31
N ILE A 6 -9.76 -1.29 -2.67
CA ILE A 6 -8.51 -0.91 -3.32
C ILE A 6 -7.37 -1.87 -2.99
N SER A 7 -7.69 -3.03 -2.39
CA SER A 7 -6.67 -4.02 -2.04
C SER A 7 -6.33 -4.92 -3.22
N GLN A 8 -5.06 -5.26 -3.35
CA GLN A 8 -4.59 -6.38 -4.18
C GLN A 8 -4.89 -7.70 -3.45
N GLY A 9 -5.45 -8.67 -4.17
CA GLY A 9 -5.79 -9.98 -3.61
C GLY A 9 -4.57 -10.85 -3.35
N TRP A 10 -4.63 -11.63 -2.27
CA TRP A 10 -3.60 -12.61 -1.93
C TRP A 10 -3.95 -13.97 -2.53
N SER A 11 -3.06 -14.53 -3.33
CA SER A 11 -3.21 -15.85 -3.95
C SER A 11 -1.84 -16.48 -4.20
N GLU A 12 -1.77 -17.81 -4.21
CA GLU A 12 -0.57 -18.49 -4.67
C GLU A 12 -0.27 -18.08 -6.13
N GLY A 13 0.99 -17.78 -6.41
CA GLY A 13 1.43 -17.25 -7.72
C GLY A 13 1.08 -15.78 -7.96
N MET A 14 0.66 -15.02 -6.93
CA MET A 14 0.51 -13.57 -7.05
C MET A 14 1.84 -12.91 -7.43
N PRO A 15 1.83 -11.74 -8.11
CA PRO A 15 3.06 -11.03 -8.38
C PRO A 15 3.81 -10.72 -7.08
N SER A 16 5.05 -11.21 -6.97
CA SER A 16 5.97 -10.88 -5.88
C SER A 16 7.16 -10.12 -6.45
N TYR A 17 7.76 -9.28 -5.62
CA TYR A 17 8.96 -8.55 -6.00
C TYR A 17 10.12 -9.54 -6.26
N ASP A 18 10.83 -9.37 -7.38
CA ASP A 18 11.94 -10.26 -7.76
C ASP A 18 13.19 -9.95 -6.92
N ALA A 19 13.26 -10.60 -5.76
CA ALA A 19 14.44 -10.58 -4.91
C ALA A 19 14.61 -11.95 -4.24
N PRO A 20 15.88 -12.47 -4.13
CA PRO A 20 16.13 -13.80 -3.57
C PRO A 20 15.66 -13.99 -2.12
N TRP A 21 15.47 -12.91 -1.41
CA TRP A 21 15.03 -12.89 0.00
C TRP A 21 13.53 -12.65 0.16
N TYR A 22 12.77 -12.50 -0.95
CA TYR A 22 11.33 -12.22 -0.91
C TYR A 22 10.54 -13.52 -1.03
N PRO A 23 9.96 -14.07 0.06
CA PRO A 23 9.27 -15.34 0.00
C PRO A 23 7.91 -15.23 -0.66
N GLU A 24 7.49 -16.30 -1.32
CA GLU A 24 6.16 -16.42 -1.91
C GLU A 24 5.10 -16.64 -0.83
N PHE A 25 3.88 -16.23 -1.16
CA PHE A 25 2.71 -16.54 -0.34
C PHE A 25 2.26 -17.99 -0.56
N HIS A 26 2.07 -18.75 0.52
CA HIS A 26 1.61 -20.14 0.43
C HIS A 26 0.39 -20.41 1.30
N ILE A 27 -0.52 -21.25 0.77
CA ILE A 27 -1.68 -21.77 1.46
C ILE A 27 -1.50 -23.28 1.68
N ARG A 28 -1.37 -23.74 2.91
CA ARG A 28 -1.35 -25.16 3.25
C ARG A 28 -2.67 -25.59 3.85
N ARG A 29 -3.38 -26.54 3.22
CA ARG A 29 -4.58 -27.13 3.79
C ARG A 29 -4.21 -28.04 4.95
N ALA A 30 -4.40 -27.58 6.18
CA ALA A 30 -4.15 -28.36 7.38
C ALA A 30 -5.21 -29.46 7.56
N MET A 31 -6.46 -29.18 7.16
CA MET A 31 -7.57 -30.12 7.24
C MET A 31 -8.62 -29.79 6.17
N THR A 32 -9.31 -30.80 5.69
CA THR A 32 -10.47 -30.70 4.79
C THR A 32 -11.65 -31.49 5.36
N PRO A 33 -12.86 -31.34 4.83
CA PRO A 33 -13.99 -32.16 5.28
C PRO A 33 -13.72 -33.67 5.22
N ALA A 34 -12.96 -34.12 4.22
CA ALA A 34 -12.61 -35.53 4.06
C ALA A 34 -11.56 -36.03 5.05
N THR A 35 -10.74 -35.12 5.62
CA THR A 35 -9.64 -35.45 6.53
C THR A 35 -9.90 -34.96 7.97
N ASP A 36 -11.08 -34.38 8.25
CA ASP A 36 -11.45 -33.90 9.58
C ASP A 36 -11.68 -35.11 10.52
N PRO A 37 -10.80 -35.33 11.52
CA PRO A 37 -10.92 -36.49 12.41
C PRO A 37 -12.14 -36.43 13.34
N SER A 38 -12.77 -35.27 13.47
CA SER A 38 -13.99 -35.09 14.29
C SER A 38 -15.26 -35.50 13.55
N GLY A 39 -15.20 -35.70 12.21
CA GLY A 39 -16.36 -35.99 11.38
C GLY A 39 -17.34 -34.83 11.17
N ILE A 40 -16.97 -33.61 11.63
CA ILE A 40 -17.81 -32.40 11.48
C ILE A 40 -17.68 -31.82 10.05
N GLY A 41 -16.60 -32.12 9.34
CA GLY A 41 -16.41 -31.68 7.97
C GLY A 41 -15.90 -30.24 7.84
N ARG A 42 -14.91 -29.84 8.65
CA ARG A 42 -14.31 -28.49 8.65
C ARG A 42 -13.10 -28.40 7.72
N THR A 43 -12.85 -27.17 7.22
CA THR A 43 -11.62 -26.83 6.51
C THR A 43 -10.79 -25.87 7.36
N PHE A 44 -9.49 -26.19 7.52
CA PHE A 44 -8.50 -25.29 8.12
C PHE A 44 -7.31 -25.12 7.16
N SER A 45 -6.79 -23.90 7.14
CA SER A 45 -5.60 -23.55 6.33
C SER A 45 -4.57 -22.87 7.21
N ASN A 46 -3.31 -23.19 6.98
CA ASN A 46 -2.18 -22.37 7.41
C ASN A 46 -1.81 -21.44 6.27
N LEU A 47 -1.42 -20.21 6.59
CA LEU A 47 -0.97 -19.21 5.64
C LEU A 47 0.49 -18.87 5.98
N ASP A 48 1.39 -18.99 5.02
CA ASP A 48 2.74 -18.46 5.13
C ASP A 48 2.72 -17.05 4.53
N ILE A 49 2.78 -16.03 5.41
CA ILE A 49 2.61 -14.63 5.06
C ILE A 49 3.96 -13.92 5.23
N PHE A 50 4.42 -13.30 4.16
CA PHE A 50 5.45 -12.27 4.23
C PHE A 50 4.76 -10.91 4.23
N PRO A 51 4.98 -10.03 5.25
CA PRO A 51 4.18 -8.82 5.44
C PRO A 51 4.14 -7.88 4.25
N HIS A 52 5.17 -7.88 3.41
CA HIS A 52 5.28 -7.02 2.23
C HIS A 52 4.63 -7.59 0.95
N ASN A 53 4.02 -8.78 1.01
CA ASN A 53 3.24 -9.31 -0.11
C ASN A 53 1.86 -8.64 -0.19
N GLY A 54 1.36 -8.39 -1.41
CA GLY A 54 0.04 -7.81 -1.63
C GLY A 54 -0.15 -6.45 -0.93
N THR A 55 -1.39 -6.05 -0.72
CA THR A 55 -1.66 -4.78 -0.03
C THR A 55 -1.29 -4.87 1.44
N HIS A 56 -0.37 -4.01 1.87
CA HIS A 56 0.16 -3.95 3.22
C HIS A 56 0.50 -2.52 3.64
N VAL A 57 0.72 -2.33 4.93
CA VAL A 57 1.22 -1.06 5.48
C VAL A 57 2.55 -1.29 6.17
N GLU A 58 3.49 -0.39 5.94
CA GLU A 58 4.80 -0.34 6.56
C GLU A 58 4.87 0.77 7.61
N SER A 59 5.57 0.49 8.72
CA SER A 59 5.86 1.46 9.79
C SER A 59 7.32 1.87 9.80
N GLY A 60 7.66 2.86 10.65
CA GLY A 60 9.02 3.34 10.82
C GLY A 60 10.03 2.25 11.16
N TYR A 61 9.59 1.19 11.86
CA TYR A 61 10.45 0.06 12.25
C TYR A 61 11.05 -0.69 11.05
N HIS A 62 10.45 -0.57 9.85
CA HIS A 62 11.00 -1.18 8.63
C HIS A 62 12.44 -0.72 8.29
N PHE A 63 12.76 0.54 8.57
CA PHE A 63 14.10 1.11 8.29
C PHE A 63 14.84 1.59 9.55
N PHE A 64 14.16 1.70 10.69
CA PHE A 64 14.69 2.29 11.93
C PHE A 64 14.28 1.47 13.14
N GLU A 65 15.25 0.78 13.79
CA GLU A 65 15.01 -0.10 14.94
C GLU A 65 14.41 0.62 16.17
N ASP A 66 14.55 1.94 16.25
CA ASP A 66 14.07 2.79 17.34
C ASP A 66 12.72 3.46 17.04
N ARG A 67 12.09 3.13 15.91
CA ARG A 67 10.79 3.63 15.53
C ARG A 67 9.66 2.66 15.88
N GLU A 68 8.42 3.18 15.81
CA GLU A 68 7.21 2.43 16.10
C GLU A 68 7.05 1.22 15.17
N LYS A 69 6.66 0.09 15.76
CA LYS A 69 6.23 -1.11 15.05
C LYS A 69 4.80 -0.93 14.55
N ILE A 70 4.38 -1.79 13.61
CA ILE A 70 3.08 -1.58 12.95
C ILE A 70 1.89 -1.62 13.93
N ASP A 71 1.95 -2.41 14.99
CA ASP A 71 0.90 -2.51 16.01
C ASP A 71 0.89 -1.35 17.02
N GLU A 72 1.94 -0.53 17.02
CA GLU A 72 2.08 0.66 17.86
C GLU A 72 1.61 1.94 17.16
N VAL A 73 1.52 1.94 15.82
CA VAL A 73 1.04 3.09 15.04
C VAL A 73 -0.44 3.38 15.38
N PRO A 74 -0.80 4.62 15.71
CA PRO A 74 -2.18 4.98 16.05
C PRO A 74 -3.19 4.62 14.96
N LEU A 75 -4.31 4.01 15.30
CA LEU A 75 -5.34 3.60 14.33
C LEU A 75 -5.91 4.78 13.52
N SER A 76 -5.90 5.98 14.10
CA SER A 76 -6.29 7.21 13.41
C SER A 76 -5.40 7.53 12.20
N THR A 77 -4.20 6.99 12.12
CA THR A 77 -3.33 7.10 10.94
C THR A 77 -3.92 6.41 9.72
N PHE A 78 -4.56 5.26 9.94
CA PHE A 78 -5.05 4.38 8.86
C PHE A 78 -6.50 4.67 8.44
N VAL A 79 -7.20 5.55 9.14
CA VAL A 79 -8.60 5.88 8.88
C VAL A 79 -8.78 7.38 8.85
N GLY A 80 -9.38 7.91 7.78
CA GLY A 80 -9.68 9.33 7.71
C GLY A 80 -9.78 9.86 6.28
N ARG A 81 -9.89 11.18 6.20
CA ARG A 81 -9.91 11.90 4.94
C ARG A 81 -8.65 11.60 4.14
N ALA A 82 -8.82 11.28 2.85
CA ALA A 82 -7.74 11.01 1.92
C ALA A 82 -7.98 11.76 0.62
N VAL A 83 -6.88 12.21 0.00
CA VAL A 83 -6.90 12.91 -1.29
C VAL A 83 -6.25 12.02 -2.34
N VAL A 84 -6.90 11.92 -3.51
CA VAL A 84 -6.39 11.15 -4.65
C VAL A 84 -5.59 12.09 -5.56
N ALA A 85 -4.30 11.87 -5.65
CA ALA A 85 -3.42 12.48 -6.64
C ALA A 85 -3.54 11.70 -7.95
N ASP A 86 -4.36 12.17 -8.88
CA ASP A 86 -4.52 11.53 -10.19
C ASP A 86 -3.31 11.83 -11.08
N LEU A 87 -2.42 10.86 -11.15
CA LEU A 87 -1.23 10.83 -12.01
C LEU A 87 -1.32 9.70 -13.05
N SER A 88 -2.54 9.32 -13.45
CA SER A 88 -2.80 8.25 -14.43
C SER A 88 -2.18 8.50 -15.82
N HIS A 89 -1.73 9.73 -16.08
CA HIS A 89 -0.95 10.07 -17.26
C HIS A 89 0.53 9.58 -17.22
N LYS A 90 1.05 9.22 -16.03
CA LYS A 90 2.41 8.67 -15.88
C LYS A 90 2.49 7.30 -16.54
N ARG A 91 3.63 7.07 -17.20
CA ARG A 91 3.93 5.85 -17.95
C ARG A 91 5.08 5.09 -17.31
N ASP A 92 5.55 4.09 -18.04
CA ASP A 92 6.62 3.19 -17.61
C ASP A 92 7.85 3.95 -17.15
N LEU A 93 8.29 3.70 -15.92
CA LEU A 93 9.46 4.31 -15.29
C LEU A 93 9.41 5.85 -15.20
N ASP A 94 8.22 6.45 -15.29
CA ASP A 94 8.08 7.89 -15.05
C ASP A 94 8.25 8.20 -13.55
N PRO A 95 9.04 9.24 -13.20
CA PRO A 95 9.15 9.70 -11.84
C PRO A 95 7.86 10.42 -11.39
N VAL A 96 7.46 10.19 -10.15
CA VAL A 96 6.47 11.00 -9.42
C VAL A 96 7.24 11.95 -8.52
N THR A 97 7.15 13.23 -8.79
CA THR A 97 7.89 14.30 -8.10
C THR A 97 7.00 15.07 -7.13
N GLY A 98 7.61 15.86 -6.23
CA GLY A 98 6.87 16.78 -5.36
C GLY A 98 6.04 17.80 -6.15
N GLU A 99 6.54 18.27 -7.30
CA GLU A 99 5.79 19.18 -8.18
C GLU A 99 4.56 18.50 -8.78
N ASP A 100 4.65 17.22 -9.16
CA ASP A 100 3.51 16.45 -9.65
C ASP A 100 2.42 16.36 -8.57
N LEU A 101 2.82 16.05 -7.33
CA LEU A 101 1.89 15.96 -6.19
C LEU A 101 1.25 17.31 -5.90
N GLU A 102 2.04 18.36 -5.73
CA GLU A 102 1.55 19.73 -5.51
C GLU A 102 0.51 20.12 -6.56
N LYS A 103 0.81 19.87 -7.83
CA LYS A 103 -0.09 20.21 -8.94
C LYS A 103 -1.37 19.39 -8.93
N ALA A 104 -1.29 18.11 -8.53
CA ALA A 104 -2.45 17.21 -8.55
C ALA A 104 -3.45 17.50 -7.42
N VAL A 105 -2.97 17.97 -6.24
CA VAL A 105 -3.83 18.04 -5.05
C VAL A 105 -4.02 19.46 -4.49
N ARG A 106 -3.37 20.49 -5.05
CA ARG A 106 -3.35 21.87 -4.51
C ARG A 106 -4.69 22.46 -4.09
N ASP A 107 -5.75 22.12 -4.84
CA ASP A 107 -7.07 22.74 -4.64
C ASP A 107 -7.88 22.06 -3.52
N VAL A 108 -7.43 20.88 -3.06
CA VAL A 108 -8.21 20.04 -2.13
C VAL A 108 -7.40 19.55 -0.93
N TRP A 109 -6.07 19.69 -0.95
CA TRP A 109 -5.18 19.22 0.11
C TRP A 109 -5.37 19.97 1.44
N GLN A 110 -5.33 19.24 2.53
CA GLN A 110 -5.29 19.78 3.90
C GLN A 110 -4.20 19.05 4.68
N GLU A 111 -3.49 19.77 5.53
CA GLU A 111 -2.53 19.18 6.47
C GLU A 111 -3.22 18.10 7.31
N GLY A 112 -2.59 16.95 7.45
CA GLY A 112 -3.15 15.77 8.13
C GLY A 112 -3.92 14.82 7.22
N ASP A 113 -4.06 15.13 5.95
CA ASP A 113 -4.66 14.21 4.98
C ASP A 113 -3.78 12.98 4.73
N ARG A 114 -4.42 11.93 4.23
CA ARG A 114 -3.76 10.78 3.62
C ARG A 114 -3.71 11.01 2.13
N LEU A 115 -2.61 10.62 1.51
CA LEU A 115 -2.41 10.77 0.08
C LEU A 115 -2.57 9.40 -0.62
N LEU A 116 -3.41 9.33 -1.65
CA LEU A 116 -3.53 8.16 -2.52
C LEU A 116 -2.98 8.53 -3.90
N ILE A 117 -1.88 7.93 -4.30
CA ILE A 117 -1.22 8.19 -5.58
C ILE A 117 -1.73 7.18 -6.61
N ARG A 118 -2.42 7.69 -7.63
CA ARG A 118 -2.99 6.90 -8.72
C ARG A 118 -2.16 7.05 -9.98
N THR A 119 -1.59 5.96 -10.46
CA THR A 119 -0.89 5.89 -11.76
C THR A 119 -1.57 4.94 -12.74
N ASP A 120 -2.55 4.13 -12.29
CA ASP A 120 -3.18 3.03 -13.02
C ASP A 120 -2.17 1.96 -13.49
N HIS A 121 -1.03 1.81 -12.80
CA HIS A 121 -0.05 0.77 -13.11
C HIS A 121 -0.64 -0.65 -12.98
N PRO A 122 -1.35 -1.00 -11.89
CA PRO A 122 -1.97 -2.32 -11.76
C PRO A 122 -2.99 -2.62 -12.87
N ASP A 123 -3.75 -1.62 -13.32
CA ASP A 123 -4.73 -1.80 -14.40
C ASP A 123 -4.07 -2.18 -15.73
N ARG A 124 -2.80 -1.81 -15.93
CA ARG A 124 -2.03 -2.11 -17.14
C ARG A 124 -1.23 -3.40 -17.04
N TYR A 125 -0.72 -3.74 -15.86
CA TYR A 125 0.34 -4.74 -15.71
C TYR A 125 0.04 -5.86 -14.71
N LEU A 126 -0.96 -5.76 -13.82
CA LEU A 126 -1.23 -6.78 -12.81
C LEU A 126 -1.51 -8.15 -13.47
N GLY A 127 -0.80 -9.18 -12.99
CA GLY A 127 -0.86 -10.53 -13.54
C GLY A 127 0.05 -10.77 -14.75
N ARG A 128 0.88 -9.80 -15.13
CA ARG A 128 1.91 -9.97 -16.16
C ARG A 128 3.26 -10.23 -15.49
N GLU A 129 4.14 -10.92 -16.19
CA GLU A 129 5.51 -11.21 -15.74
C GLU A 129 6.34 -9.93 -15.54
N ASP A 130 6.08 -8.88 -16.38
CA ASP A 130 6.77 -7.59 -16.33
C ASP A 130 6.14 -6.57 -15.38
N TYR A 131 5.31 -7.00 -14.42
CA TYR A 131 4.62 -6.11 -13.48
C TYR A 131 5.58 -5.21 -12.68
N TRP A 132 6.70 -5.77 -12.23
CA TRP A 132 7.69 -5.08 -11.40
C TRP A 132 8.80 -4.37 -12.19
N ASP A 133 8.85 -4.54 -13.52
CA ASP A 133 9.95 -4.01 -14.35
C ASP A 133 9.81 -2.52 -14.63
N LYS A 134 8.57 -2.03 -14.70
CA LYS A 134 8.28 -0.73 -15.31
C LYS A 134 7.32 0.19 -14.53
N PRO A 135 7.08 0.00 -13.23
CA PRO A 135 6.17 0.88 -12.52
C PRO A 135 6.69 2.34 -12.52
N PRO A 136 5.80 3.34 -12.53
CA PRO A 136 6.14 4.67 -12.06
C PRO A 136 6.66 4.58 -10.62
N TYR A 137 7.51 5.49 -10.21
CA TYR A 137 8.19 5.45 -8.91
C TYR A 137 8.24 6.83 -8.25
N LEU A 138 8.31 6.85 -6.91
CA LEU A 138 8.46 8.10 -6.17
C LEU A 138 9.91 8.58 -6.22
N THR A 139 10.06 9.89 -6.19
CA THR A 139 11.37 10.54 -6.01
C THR A 139 11.51 11.03 -4.56
N VAL A 140 12.75 11.32 -4.16
CA VAL A 140 13.01 11.95 -2.86
C VAL A 140 12.24 13.27 -2.73
N SER A 141 12.12 14.06 -3.80
CA SER A 141 11.33 15.30 -3.76
C SER A 141 9.84 15.08 -3.50
N ALA A 142 9.29 13.93 -3.90
CA ALA A 142 7.91 13.57 -3.54
C ALA A 142 7.78 13.29 -2.03
N ALA A 143 8.75 12.56 -1.45
CA ALA A 143 8.78 12.30 -0.01
C ALA A 143 8.98 13.59 0.80
N GLU A 144 9.85 14.48 0.36
CA GLU A 144 10.07 15.79 0.96
C GLU A 144 8.78 16.63 0.92
N TRP A 145 8.11 16.70 -0.22
CA TRP A 145 6.83 17.40 -0.34
C TRP A 145 5.78 16.84 0.64
N MET A 146 5.66 15.52 0.74
CA MET A 146 4.73 14.86 1.67
C MET A 146 5.03 15.21 3.13
N ALA A 147 6.31 15.20 3.52
CA ALA A 147 6.74 15.57 4.86
C ALA A 147 6.46 17.05 5.18
N GLU A 148 6.78 17.95 4.26
CA GLU A 148 6.58 19.39 4.40
C GLU A 148 5.11 19.81 4.45
N ASN A 149 4.22 19.04 3.80
CA ASN A 149 2.79 19.30 3.73
C ASN A 149 1.96 18.49 4.74
N GLY A 150 2.60 17.83 5.72
CA GLY A 150 1.93 17.17 6.83
C GLY A 150 1.10 15.95 6.43
N THR A 151 1.59 15.15 5.47
CA THR A 151 0.94 13.88 5.07
C THR A 151 0.92 12.91 6.24
N THR A 152 -0.24 12.35 6.56
CA THR A 152 -0.39 11.38 7.66
C THR A 152 -0.06 9.95 7.23
N LEU A 153 -0.37 9.57 5.99
CA LEU A 153 -0.10 8.27 5.38
C LEU A 153 -0.07 8.44 3.87
N VAL A 154 0.81 7.74 3.18
CA VAL A 154 0.78 7.65 1.72
C VAL A 154 0.38 6.25 1.28
N GLY A 155 -0.58 6.16 0.34
CA GLY A 155 -0.93 4.93 -0.38
C GLY A 155 -0.63 5.07 -1.86
N MET A 156 -0.13 4.00 -2.51
CA MET A 156 0.25 4.08 -3.90
C MET A 156 -0.03 2.79 -4.69
N ASP A 157 -0.34 2.98 -5.96
CA ASP A 157 -0.47 1.90 -6.95
C ASP A 157 0.76 1.79 -7.87
N CYS A 158 1.84 2.46 -7.50
CA CYS A 158 3.16 2.41 -8.13
C CYS A 158 4.19 1.83 -7.14
N ILE A 159 5.46 2.05 -7.37
CA ILE A 159 6.54 1.58 -6.48
C ILE A 159 7.22 2.77 -5.78
N THR A 160 7.74 2.52 -4.59
CA THR A 160 8.40 3.56 -3.78
C THR A 160 9.71 4.02 -4.40
N GLU A 161 10.67 3.13 -4.66
CA GLU A 161 11.87 3.43 -5.43
C GLU A 161 11.78 2.93 -6.86
N ARG A 162 12.60 3.51 -7.75
CA ARG A 162 12.79 2.97 -9.08
C ARG A 162 13.27 1.51 -9.02
N PRO A 163 12.83 0.60 -9.92
CA PRO A 163 13.11 -0.84 -9.82
C PRO A 163 14.61 -1.21 -9.73
N ASP A 164 15.49 -0.39 -10.28
CA ASP A 164 16.96 -0.56 -10.25
C ASP A 164 17.65 0.19 -9.09
N ASP A 165 16.91 1.01 -8.33
CA ASP A 165 17.45 1.71 -7.15
C ASP A 165 17.36 0.80 -5.91
N ARG A 166 18.50 0.60 -5.27
CA ARG A 166 18.63 -0.18 -4.03
C ARG A 166 18.98 0.69 -2.81
N SER A 167 18.86 2.01 -2.95
CA SER A 167 19.27 2.93 -1.88
C SER A 167 18.27 3.02 -0.73
N GLY A 168 16.96 2.81 -0.99
CA GLY A 168 15.88 2.96 -0.02
C GLY A 168 15.73 4.41 0.47
N GLN A 169 16.13 5.40 -0.34
CA GLN A 169 16.12 6.81 0.11
C GLN A 169 14.71 7.36 0.28
N VAL A 170 13.76 6.96 -0.56
CA VAL A 170 12.37 7.42 -0.49
C VAL A 170 11.69 6.81 0.72
N HIS A 171 11.82 5.48 0.94
CA HIS A 171 11.34 4.83 2.16
C HIS A 171 11.88 5.52 3.41
N ARG A 172 13.22 5.72 3.46
CA ARG A 172 13.86 6.39 4.60
C ARG A 172 13.32 7.79 4.84
N ALA A 173 13.10 8.57 3.78
CA ALA A 173 12.58 9.92 3.90
C ALA A 173 11.14 9.91 4.47
N LEU A 174 10.26 9.06 3.94
CA LEU A 174 8.88 8.93 4.41
C LEU A 174 8.81 8.43 5.85
N LEU A 175 9.46 7.29 6.13
CA LEU A 175 9.40 6.65 7.44
C LEU A 175 10.12 7.47 8.53
N ALA A 176 11.20 8.19 8.20
CA ALA A 176 11.84 9.14 9.12
C ALA A 176 10.92 10.32 9.47
N ALA A 177 10.08 10.74 8.53
CA ALA A 177 9.07 11.77 8.76
C ALA A 177 7.83 11.26 9.52
N GLY A 178 7.77 9.95 9.84
CA GLY A 178 6.62 9.33 10.52
C GLY A 178 5.42 9.13 9.60
N ILE A 179 5.64 8.98 8.29
CA ILE A 179 4.61 8.73 7.29
C ILE A 179 4.62 7.24 6.93
N PRO A 180 3.68 6.42 7.45
CA PRO A 180 3.53 5.03 7.05
C PRO A 180 3.17 4.90 5.57
N ILE A 181 3.59 3.78 4.97
CA ILE A 181 3.45 3.55 3.53
C ILE A 181 2.46 2.40 3.30
N LEU A 182 1.37 2.68 2.56
CA LEU A 182 0.41 1.68 2.10
C LEU A 182 0.74 1.30 0.66
N GLU A 183 1.32 0.13 0.47
CA GLU A 183 1.77 -0.34 -0.84
C GLU A 183 0.80 -1.35 -1.49
N ASN A 184 0.99 -1.54 -2.79
CA ASN A 184 0.27 -2.53 -3.60
C ASN A 184 -1.25 -2.34 -3.55
N ILE A 185 -1.73 -1.10 -3.67
CA ILE A 185 -3.15 -0.82 -3.87
C ILE A 185 -3.50 -0.83 -5.36
N GLN A 186 -4.79 -0.99 -5.66
CA GLN A 186 -5.32 -1.05 -7.03
C GLN A 186 -6.71 -0.40 -7.11
N ASN A 187 -7.33 -0.43 -8.28
CA ASN A 187 -8.70 0.08 -8.49
C ASN A 187 -8.88 1.58 -8.19
N LEU A 188 -7.82 2.37 -8.10
CA LEU A 188 -7.94 3.81 -7.85
C LEU A 188 -8.67 4.53 -8.98
N GLY A 189 -8.63 3.99 -10.21
CA GLY A 189 -9.39 4.50 -11.35
C GLY A 189 -10.92 4.42 -11.19
N ARG A 190 -11.43 3.67 -10.21
CA ARG A 190 -12.86 3.59 -9.89
C ARG A 190 -13.35 4.71 -8.98
N ILE A 191 -12.44 5.46 -8.39
CA ILE A 191 -12.75 6.61 -7.51
C ILE A 191 -13.14 7.79 -8.40
N THR A 192 -14.24 8.44 -8.08
CA THR A 192 -14.80 9.56 -8.87
C THR A 192 -14.59 10.92 -8.21
N ASN A 193 -14.44 10.96 -6.90
CA ASN A 193 -14.21 12.19 -6.15
C ASN A 193 -12.72 12.34 -5.77
N PRO A 194 -12.16 13.53 -5.87
CA PRO A 194 -10.76 13.75 -5.50
C PRO A 194 -10.50 13.61 -3.98
N VAL A 195 -11.55 13.65 -3.17
CA VAL A 195 -11.52 13.51 -1.71
C VAL A 195 -12.42 12.37 -1.29
N VAL A 196 -11.86 11.42 -0.54
CA VAL A 196 -12.55 10.21 -0.09
C VAL A 196 -12.25 9.92 1.37
N GLN A 197 -13.02 9.02 1.99
CA GLN A 197 -12.69 8.45 3.29
C GLN A 197 -11.92 7.14 3.07
N LEU A 198 -10.68 7.09 3.54
CA LEU A 198 -9.85 5.87 3.54
C LEU A 198 -10.05 5.08 4.84
N MET A 199 -10.03 3.76 4.71
CA MET A 199 -9.82 2.82 5.79
C MET A 199 -8.85 1.74 5.31
N ALA A 200 -7.65 1.68 5.92
CA ALA A 200 -6.56 0.77 5.56
C ALA A 200 -5.90 0.17 6.81
N LEU A 201 -6.72 -0.45 7.67
CA LEU A 201 -6.27 -0.98 8.96
C LEU A 201 -5.38 -2.22 8.74
N PRO A 202 -4.11 -2.21 9.20
CA PRO A 202 -3.25 -3.38 9.18
C PRO A 202 -3.75 -4.45 10.17
N ILE A 203 -3.48 -5.72 9.88
CA ILE A 203 -3.67 -6.80 10.85
C ILE A 203 -2.77 -6.53 12.05
N LYS A 204 -3.32 -6.67 13.27
CA LYS A 204 -2.54 -6.46 14.49
C LYS A 204 -1.58 -7.63 14.73
N ILE A 205 -0.38 -7.52 14.24
CA ILE A 205 0.74 -8.44 14.48
C ILE A 205 1.78 -7.68 15.28
N ALA A 206 2.14 -8.18 16.46
CA ALA A 206 3.12 -7.53 17.33
C ALA A 206 4.56 -7.77 16.84
N ASP A 207 5.43 -6.80 17.14
CA ASP A 207 6.87 -6.89 16.92
C ASP A 207 7.32 -7.01 15.45
N VAL A 208 6.51 -6.53 14.48
CA VAL A 208 6.85 -6.52 13.06
C VAL A 208 6.82 -5.11 12.46
N GLU A 209 7.51 -4.94 11.35
CA GLU A 209 7.69 -3.69 10.60
C GLU A 209 6.53 -3.34 9.69
N ALA A 210 5.76 -4.36 9.29
CA ALA A 210 4.67 -4.20 8.33
C ALA A 210 3.58 -5.24 8.60
N ALA A 211 2.39 -5.03 8.06
CA ALA A 211 1.31 -6.00 8.11
C ALA A 211 0.34 -5.88 6.92
N PRO A 212 -0.24 -7.02 6.47
CA PRO A 212 -1.31 -7.01 5.48
C PRO A 212 -2.48 -6.13 5.88
N SER A 213 -3.06 -5.45 4.89
CA SER A 213 -4.22 -4.58 5.08
C SER A 213 -5.31 -4.87 4.06
N ARG A 214 -6.57 -4.82 4.48
CA ARG A 214 -7.70 -4.68 3.57
C ARG A 214 -8.02 -3.20 3.45
N ALA A 215 -7.50 -2.55 2.41
CA ALA A 215 -7.70 -1.15 2.15
C ALA A 215 -8.99 -0.91 1.34
N VAL A 216 -9.83 -0.01 1.82
CA VAL A 216 -11.07 0.39 1.16
C VAL A 216 -11.25 1.90 1.21
N VAL A 217 -11.94 2.46 0.23
CA VAL A 217 -12.37 3.86 0.24
C VAL A 217 -13.89 3.97 0.17
N PHE A 218 -14.43 4.95 0.87
CA PHE A 218 -15.83 5.38 0.75
C PHE A 218 -15.85 6.61 -0.14
N ASP A 219 -16.22 6.43 -1.40
CA ASP A 219 -16.36 7.50 -2.39
C ASP A 219 -17.71 8.16 -2.24
N GLY A 220 -17.74 9.51 -2.13
CA GLY A 220 -18.94 10.29 -1.85
C GLY A 220 -19.40 10.23 -0.39
N TRP A 221 -18.48 10.02 0.55
CA TRP A 221 -18.72 10.20 2.00
C TRP A 221 -18.86 11.71 2.29
N PRO A 222 -19.87 12.15 3.03
CA PRO A 222 -19.96 13.53 3.49
C PRO A 222 -18.92 13.79 4.58
N PHE A 223 -18.13 14.83 4.41
CA PHE A 223 -17.15 15.33 5.41
C PHE A 223 -17.76 16.47 6.20
#